data_1620a057d2877975d5b83fddd2a3b191
#
_entry.id   1620a057d2877975d5b83fddd2a3b191
#
_cell.length_a   1.000
_cell.length_b   1.000
_cell.length_c   1.000
_cell.angle_alpha   90.00
_cell.angle_beta   90.00
_cell.angle_gamma   90.00
#
_symmetry.space_group_name_H-M   'P 1'
#
loop_
_entity.id
_entity.type
_entity.pdbx_description
1 polymer ?
#
loop_
_entity_poly.entity_id
_entity_poly.type
_entity_poly.pdbx_seq_one_letter_code
_entity_poly.pdbx_strand_id
1 'polypeptide(L)'
;MSQIRGKKNISLRSKSAVDRIDGKSDEVRARFATPGKHTIYDKKLQEALKYVDAINSNNPPADLKKFPYLRKEVGLTAPTPLELANIWIAMNEAWDEVSPLIEEISLRGKYALKYARSQSEIDEIVSNAVNQLDAIGEIELNPLDQFNEVDE
;
A
#
# COMPACT_ATOMS: atom_id res chain seq x y z
N MET A 1 -25.72 4.41 38.51
CA MET A 1 -25.31 3.11 37.94
C MET A 1 -25.50 3.01 36.44
N SER A 2 -26.50 3.63 35.82
CA SER A 2 -26.70 3.62 34.36
C SER A 2 -25.57 4.32 33.57
N GLN A 3 -24.92 5.34 34.14
CA GLN A 3 -23.83 6.06 33.47
C GLN A 3 -22.55 5.24 33.35
N ILE A 4 -22.26 4.31 34.28
CA ILE A 4 -21.07 3.47 34.25
C ILE A 4 -21.21 2.36 33.16
N ARG A 5 -22.42 1.80 33.03
CA ARG A 5 -22.70 0.79 31.97
C ARG A 5 -22.66 1.41 30.58
N GLY A 6 -23.17 2.66 30.42
CA GLY A 6 -23.11 3.38 29.16
C GLY A 6 -21.67 3.67 28.70
N LYS A 7 -20.81 4.09 29.63
CA LYS A 7 -19.39 4.35 29.33
C LYS A 7 -18.63 3.08 28.94
N LYS A 8 -18.87 1.95 29.60
CA LYS A 8 -18.26 0.67 29.25
C LYS A 8 -18.69 0.17 27.87
N ASN A 9 -19.98 0.32 27.53
CA ASN A 9 -20.49 -0.10 26.23
C ASN A 9 -19.92 0.76 25.09
N ILE A 10 -19.78 2.08 25.27
CA ILE A 10 -19.17 2.97 24.29
C ILE A 10 -17.69 2.62 24.13
N SER A 11 -16.95 2.34 25.21
CA SER A 11 -15.54 1.94 25.16
C SER A 11 -15.32 0.65 24.37
N LEU A 12 -16.17 -0.38 24.60
CA LEU A 12 -16.10 -1.64 23.86
C LEU A 12 -16.45 -1.48 22.38
N ARG A 13 -17.45 -0.66 22.07
CA ARG A 13 -17.86 -0.34 20.70
C ARG A 13 -16.78 0.46 19.98
N SER A 14 -16.12 1.39 20.67
CA SER A 14 -14.99 2.15 20.13
C SER A 14 -13.81 1.23 19.81
N LYS A 15 -13.53 0.23 20.67
CA LYS A 15 -12.49 -0.76 20.41
C LYS A 15 -12.81 -1.58 19.16
N SER A 16 -14.05 -2.06 19.02
CA SER A 16 -14.50 -2.78 17.81
C SER A 16 -14.40 -1.90 16.58
N ALA A 17 -14.72 -0.59 16.71
CA ALA A 17 -14.61 0.37 15.63
C ALA A 17 -13.15 0.60 15.22
N VAL A 18 -12.23 0.71 16.17
CA VAL A 18 -10.78 0.79 15.92
C VAL A 18 -10.31 -0.45 15.14
N ASP A 19 -10.72 -1.63 15.58
CA ASP A 19 -10.36 -2.89 14.91
C ASP A 19 -10.88 -2.94 13.47
N ARG A 20 -12.05 -2.38 13.20
CA ARG A 20 -12.62 -2.31 11.83
C ARG A 20 -11.81 -1.36 10.94
N ILE A 21 -11.39 -0.22 11.45
CA ILE A 21 -10.53 0.72 10.71
C ILE A 21 -9.17 0.08 10.44
N ASP A 22 -8.55 -0.51 11.45
CA ASP A 22 -7.27 -1.20 11.30
C ASP A 22 -7.36 -2.37 10.32
N GLY A 23 -8.41 -3.17 10.41
CA GLY A 23 -8.64 -4.29 9.50
C GLY A 23 -8.80 -3.84 8.06
N LYS A 24 -9.54 -2.75 7.81
CA LYS A 24 -9.69 -2.19 6.48
C LYS A 24 -8.38 -1.59 5.95
N SER A 25 -7.65 -0.90 6.81
CA SER A 25 -6.32 -0.37 6.47
C SER A 25 -5.36 -1.49 6.04
N ASP A 26 -5.34 -2.58 6.78
CA ASP A 26 -4.50 -3.74 6.47
C ASP A 26 -4.94 -4.43 5.17
N GLU A 27 -6.25 -4.55 4.95
CA GLU A 27 -6.82 -5.09 3.71
C GLU A 27 -6.40 -4.26 2.49
N VAL A 28 -6.49 -2.93 2.60
CA VAL A 28 -6.10 -2.02 1.52
C VAL A 28 -4.59 -2.07 1.29
N ARG A 29 -3.78 -2.06 2.35
CA ARG A 29 -2.32 -2.21 2.23
C ARG A 29 -1.94 -3.51 1.53
N ALA A 30 -2.63 -4.60 1.83
CA ALA A 30 -2.35 -5.92 1.25
C ALA A 30 -2.61 -5.97 -0.27
N ARG A 31 -3.43 -5.09 -0.82
CA ARG A 31 -3.62 -4.97 -2.27
C ARG A 31 -2.38 -4.43 -2.98
N PHE A 32 -1.57 -3.63 -2.30
CA PHE A 32 -0.37 -3.01 -2.85
C PHE A 32 0.91 -3.72 -2.43
N ALA A 33 0.95 -4.26 -1.20
CA ALA A 33 2.12 -4.93 -0.66
C ALA A 33 1.70 -6.12 0.21
N THR A 34 1.99 -7.32 -0.24
CA THR A 34 1.71 -8.53 0.55
C THR A 34 2.63 -8.57 1.78
N PRO A 35 2.11 -8.86 2.99
CA PRO A 35 2.95 -9.02 4.17
C PRO A 35 4.08 -10.04 3.93
N GLY A 36 5.28 -9.71 4.37
CA GLY A 36 6.49 -10.53 4.18
C GLY A 36 7.24 -10.30 2.88
N LYS A 37 6.70 -9.56 1.93
CA LYS A 37 7.37 -9.23 0.67
C LYS A 37 8.21 -7.94 0.71
N HIS A 38 8.12 -7.15 1.79
CA HIS A 38 8.83 -5.87 1.88
C HIS A 38 10.34 -6.00 1.63
N THR A 39 10.99 -6.98 2.23
CA THR A 39 12.44 -7.21 2.05
C THR A 39 12.79 -7.50 0.60
N ILE A 40 11.96 -8.29 -0.10
CA ILE A 40 12.16 -8.62 -1.51
C ILE A 40 11.95 -7.37 -2.38
N TYR A 41 10.89 -6.60 -2.12
CA TYR A 41 10.63 -5.35 -2.85
C TYR A 41 11.74 -4.33 -2.66
N ASP A 42 12.27 -4.20 -1.44
CA ASP A 42 13.40 -3.30 -1.17
C ASP A 42 14.64 -3.70 -1.97
N LYS A 43 14.93 -4.99 -2.05
CA LYS A 43 16.05 -5.51 -2.85
C LYS A 43 15.84 -5.30 -4.35
N LYS A 44 14.64 -5.55 -4.84
CA LYS A 44 14.28 -5.28 -6.24
C LYS A 44 14.43 -3.80 -6.57
N LEU A 45 13.93 -2.93 -5.71
CA LEU A 45 14.05 -1.49 -5.87
C LEU A 45 15.52 -1.04 -5.93
N GLN A 46 16.36 -1.56 -5.03
CA GLN A 46 17.79 -1.25 -5.03
C GLN A 46 18.46 -1.67 -6.33
N GLU A 47 18.16 -2.87 -6.84
CA GLU A 47 18.68 -3.32 -8.13
C GLU A 47 18.20 -2.43 -9.27
N ALA A 48 16.91 -2.09 -9.28
CA ALA A 48 16.32 -1.22 -10.30
C ALA A 48 16.98 0.15 -10.36
N LEU A 49 17.17 0.78 -9.19
CA LEU A 49 17.81 2.09 -9.10
C LEU A 49 19.26 2.06 -9.56
N LYS A 50 20.01 1.04 -9.17
CA LYS A 50 21.39 0.86 -9.62
C LYS A 50 21.50 0.61 -11.12
N TYR A 51 20.58 -0.19 -11.64
CA TYR A 51 20.56 -0.50 -13.08
C TYR A 51 20.25 0.75 -13.91
N VAL A 52 19.21 1.49 -13.54
CA VAL A 52 18.83 2.74 -14.25
C VAL A 52 19.93 3.79 -14.14
N ASP A 53 20.57 3.91 -12.96
CA ASP A 53 21.70 4.83 -12.79
C ASP A 53 22.87 4.48 -13.71
N ALA A 54 23.21 3.20 -13.85
CA ALA A 54 24.25 2.74 -14.75
C ALA A 54 23.92 3.07 -16.22
N ILE A 55 22.67 2.87 -16.63
CA ILE A 55 22.21 3.21 -17.98
C ILE A 55 22.30 4.72 -18.24
N ASN A 56 21.83 5.52 -17.30
CA ASN A 56 21.83 6.99 -17.41
C ASN A 56 23.25 7.58 -17.36
N SER A 57 24.19 6.89 -16.74
CA SER A 57 25.60 7.28 -16.68
C SER A 57 26.42 6.80 -17.88
N ASN A 58 25.78 6.26 -18.92
CA ASN A 58 26.45 5.68 -20.10
C ASN A 58 27.42 4.53 -19.75
N ASN A 59 27.12 3.80 -18.68
CA ASN A 59 27.91 2.67 -18.23
C ASN A 59 27.01 1.44 -18.03
N PRO A 60 26.38 0.94 -19.12
CA PRO A 60 25.46 -0.19 -19.01
C PRO A 60 26.20 -1.43 -18.51
N PRO A 61 25.57 -2.21 -17.59
CA PRO A 61 26.17 -3.45 -17.13
C PRO A 61 26.40 -4.43 -18.28
N ALA A 62 27.58 -5.07 -18.30
CA ALA A 62 27.90 -6.06 -19.34
C ALA A 62 27.00 -7.31 -19.23
N ASP A 63 26.57 -7.65 -18.01
CA ASP A 63 25.64 -8.74 -17.73
C ASP A 63 24.82 -8.43 -16.48
N LEU A 64 23.92 -9.32 -16.11
CA LEU A 64 23.03 -9.15 -14.95
C LEU A 64 23.51 -9.93 -13.70
N LYS A 65 24.78 -10.29 -13.61
CA LYS A 65 25.31 -11.05 -12.46
C LYS A 65 25.13 -10.33 -11.14
N LYS A 66 25.25 -9.00 -11.15
CA LYS A 66 25.08 -8.15 -9.96
C LYS A 66 23.61 -7.78 -9.68
N PHE A 67 22.69 -8.24 -10.53
CA PHE A 67 21.27 -7.94 -10.47
C PHE A 67 20.45 -9.23 -10.47
N PRO A 68 20.53 -10.04 -9.40
CA PRO A 68 19.92 -11.38 -9.41
C PRO A 68 18.40 -11.38 -9.58
N TYR A 69 17.68 -10.38 -9.05
CA TYR A 69 16.23 -10.29 -9.23
C TYR A 69 15.86 -9.90 -10.67
N LEU A 70 16.54 -8.91 -11.24
CA LEU A 70 16.35 -8.53 -12.64
C LEU A 70 16.63 -9.71 -13.56
N ARG A 71 17.72 -10.44 -13.32
CA ARG A 71 18.11 -11.59 -14.11
C ARG A 71 17.05 -12.68 -14.12
N LYS A 72 16.39 -12.92 -12.98
CA LYS A 72 15.39 -13.99 -12.82
C LYS A 72 14.03 -13.63 -13.41
N GLU A 73 13.65 -12.37 -13.36
CA GLU A 73 12.31 -11.93 -13.77
C GLU A 73 12.27 -11.36 -15.20
N VAL A 74 13.39 -10.94 -15.78
CA VAL A 74 13.42 -10.44 -17.14
C VAL A 74 12.94 -11.54 -18.12
N GLY A 75 12.07 -11.15 -19.02
CA GLY A 75 11.41 -12.08 -19.93
C GLY A 75 10.15 -12.73 -19.38
N LEU A 76 9.91 -12.65 -18.08
CA LEU A 76 8.69 -13.15 -17.41
C LEU A 76 7.72 -12.00 -17.11
N THR A 77 8.20 -10.98 -16.42
CA THR A 77 7.39 -9.82 -16.01
C THR A 77 7.47 -8.69 -17.04
N ALA A 78 8.63 -8.48 -17.64
CA ALA A 78 8.86 -7.48 -18.69
C ALA A 78 9.94 -8.00 -19.66
N PRO A 79 9.92 -7.57 -20.94
CA PRO A 79 10.83 -8.14 -21.95
C PRO A 79 12.29 -7.71 -21.77
N THR A 80 12.54 -6.52 -21.21
CA THR A 80 13.91 -6.00 -21.03
C THR A 80 14.21 -5.65 -19.58
N PRO A 81 15.49 -5.68 -19.16
CA PRO A 81 15.86 -5.28 -17.81
C PRO A 81 15.49 -3.84 -17.47
N LEU A 82 15.59 -2.92 -18.43
CA LEU A 82 15.26 -1.52 -18.22
C LEU A 82 13.76 -1.33 -17.99
N GLU A 83 12.91 -1.97 -18.77
CA GLU A 83 11.46 -1.92 -18.58
C GLU A 83 11.07 -2.50 -17.23
N LEU A 84 11.68 -3.64 -16.85
CA LEU A 84 11.42 -4.26 -15.56
C LEU A 84 11.84 -3.36 -14.39
N ALA A 85 13.04 -2.76 -14.48
CA ALA A 85 13.52 -1.82 -13.48
C ALA A 85 12.59 -0.61 -13.34
N ASN A 86 12.11 -0.06 -14.44
CA ASN A 86 11.19 1.07 -14.44
C ASN A 86 9.83 0.70 -13.84
N ILE A 87 9.35 -0.51 -14.06
CA ILE A 87 8.12 -1.02 -13.41
C ILE A 87 8.28 -1.04 -11.89
N TRP A 88 9.39 -1.57 -11.39
CA TRP A 88 9.63 -1.64 -9.94
C TRP A 88 9.75 -0.25 -9.30
N ILE A 89 10.41 0.68 -9.99
CA ILE A 89 10.50 2.08 -9.53
C ILE A 89 9.12 2.74 -9.50
N ALA A 90 8.33 2.57 -10.55
CA ALA A 90 6.98 3.12 -10.61
C ALA A 90 6.05 2.56 -9.53
N MET A 91 6.14 1.26 -9.24
CA MET A 91 5.39 0.63 -8.15
C MET A 91 5.77 1.22 -6.79
N ASN A 92 7.04 1.47 -6.56
CA ASN A 92 7.51 2.08 -5.32
C ASN A 92 7.03 3.53 -5.19
N GLU A 93 7.10 4.32 -6.24
CA GLU A 93 6.60 5.70 -6.25
C GLU A 93 5.10 5.75 -5.94
N ALA A 94 4.32 4.87 -6.55
CA ALA A 94 2.89 4.74 -6.29
C ALA A 94 2.61 4.35 -4.83
N TRP A 95 3.37 3.43 -4.28
CA TRP A 95 3.26 3.04 -2.88
C TRP A 95 3.62 4.18 -1.93
N ASP A 96 4.66 4.96 -2.25
CA ASP A 96 5.07 6.12 -1.46
C ASP A 96 3.99 7.21 -1.39
N GLU A 97 3.15 7.33 -2.41
CA GLU A 97 2.00 8.24 -2.40
C GLU A 97 0.84 7.70 -1.58
N VAL A 98 0.55 6.42 -1.69
CA VAL A 98 -0.64 5.78 -1.12
C VAL A 98 -0.46 5.45 0.36
N SER A 99 0.70 4.97 0.77
CA SER A 99 0.94 4.53 2.13
C SER A 99 0.68 5.62 3.18
N PRO A 100 1.17 6.86 3.00
CA PRO A 100 0.86 7.94 3.94
C PRO A 100 -0.63 8.30 4.01
N LEU A 101 -1.36 8.20 2.90
CA LEU A 101 -2.80 8.46 2.88
C LEU A 101 -3.57 7.42 3.70
N ILE A 102 -3.22 6.15 3.58
CA ILE A 102 -3.83 5.07 4.38
C ILE A 102 -3.58 5.34 5.86
N GLU A 103 -2.35 5.67 6.23
CA GLU A 103 -1.98 5.98 7.61
C GLU A 103 -2.75 7.19 8.14
N GLU A 104 -2.85 8.26 7.37
CA GLU A 104 -3.58 9.47 7.75
C GLU A 104 -5.06 9.18 8.02
N ILE A 105 -5.74 8.48 7.12
CA ILE A 105 -7.16 8.13 7.28
C ILE A 105 -7.36 7.27 8.52
N SER A 106 -6.50 6.28 8.72
CA SER A 106 -6.53 5.38 9.87
C SER A 106 -6.36 6.16 11.18
N LEU A 107 -5.35 7.02 11.27
CA LEU A 107 -5.06 7.80 12.48
C LEU A 107 -6.16 8.83 12.76
N ARG A 108 -6.66 9.53 11.75
CA ARG A 108 -7.76 10.50 11.91
C ARG A 108 -9.03 9.83 12.41
N GLY A 109 -9.37 8.67 11.85
CA GLY A 109 -10.53 7.90 12.29
C GLY A 109 -10.39 7.44 13.75
N LYS A 110 -9.26 6.87 14.10
CA LYS A 110 -8.98 6.41 15.47
C LYS A 110 -8.98 7.59 16.47
N TYR A 111 -8.42 8.72 16.08
CA TYR A 111 -8.43 9.93 16.88
C TYR A 111 -9.87 10.43 17.14
N ALA A 112 -10.69 10.49 16.09
CA ALA A 112 -12.08 10.91 16.21
C ALA A 112 -12.89 9.98 17.12
N LEU A 113 -12.61 8.66 17.09
CA LEU A 113 -13.28 7.68 17.93
C LEU A 113 -13.05 7.92 19.43
N LYS A 114 -11.94 8.53 19.82
CA LYS A 114 -11.68 8.88 21.24
C LYS A 114 -12.70 9.87 21.81
N TYR A 115 -13.28 10.68 20.94
CA TYR A 115 -14.20 11.75 21.31
C TYR A 115 -15.66 11.47 20.93
N ALA A 116 -15.93 10.31 20.34
CA ALA A 116 -17.29 9.92 19.98
C ALA A 116 -18.16 9.72 21.23
N ARG A 117 -19.35 10.31 21.20
CA ARG A 117 -20.28 10.33 22.35
C ARG A 117 -21.49 9.43 22.18
N SER A 118 -21.71 8.91 20.98
CA SER A 118 -22.87 8.07 20.65
C SER A 118 -22.48 6.98 19.67
N GLN A 119 -23.32 5.94 19.60
CA GLN A 119 -23.17 4.89 18.60
C GLN A 119 -23.29 5.45 17.19
N SER A 120 -24.18 6.42 16.98
CA SER A 120 -24.36 7.08 15.69
C SER A 120 -23.07 7.78 15.22
N GLU A 121 -22.39 8.49 16.12
CA GLU A 121 -21.09 9.12 15.81
C GLU A 121 -20.02 8.08 15.49
N ILE A 122 -19.96 6.99 16.26
CA ILE A 122 -19.02 5.90 16.01
C ILE A 122 -19.25 5.30 14.63
N ASP A 123 -20.48 4.99 14.28
CA ASP A 123 -20.85 4.40 12.99
C ASP A 123 -20.50 5.34 11.83
N GLU A 124 -20.72 6.63 11.98
CA GLU A 124 -20.38 7.64 10.98
C GLU A 124 -18.86 7.73 10.77
N ILE A 125 -18.08 7.77 11.85
CA ILE A 125 -16.61 7.84 11.79
C ILE A 125 -16.06 6.60 11.08
N VAL A 126 -16.52 5.41 11.45
CA VAL A 126 -16.10 4.16 10.83
C VAL A 126 -16.47 4.12 9.35
N SER A 127 -17.71 4.49 9.03
CA SER A 127 -18.21 4.48 7.64
C SER A 127 -17.39 5.42 6.76
N ASN A 128 -17.10 6.63 7.23
CA ASN A 128 -16.27 7.59 6.50
C ASN A 128 -14.85 7.08 6.27
N ALA A 129 -14.21 6.54 7.31
CA ALA A 129 -12.86 5.99 7.19
C ALA A 129 -12.81 4.80 6.23
N VAL A 130 -13.74 3.86 6.37
CA VAL A 130 -13.82 2.67 5.52
C VAL A 130 -14.07 3.06 4.06
N ASN A 131 -14.98 4.00 3.79
CA ASN A 131 -15.27 4.46 2.44
C ASN A 131 -14.05 5.14 1.78
N GLN A 132 -13.31 5.95 2.54
CA GLN A 132 -12.08 6.59 2.05
C GLN A 132 -10.98 5.54 1.76
N LEU A 133 -10.84 4.55 2.63
CA LEU A 133 -9.87 3.46 2.44
C LEU A 133 -10.25 2.59 1.24
N ASP A 134 -11.54 2.27 1.05
CA ASP A 134 -12.00 1.53 -0.11
C ASP A 134 -11.71 2.29 -1.42
N ALA A 135 -11.90 3.60 -1.43
CA ALA A 135 -11.58 4.43 -2.60
C ALA A 135 -10.08 4.36 -2.96
N ILE A 136 -9.20 4.36 -1.96
CA ILE A 136 -7.76 4.16 -2.19
C ILE A 136 -7.51 2.76 -2.73
N GLY A 137 -8.16 1.74 -2.20
CA GLY A 137 -8.02 0.35 -2.64
C GLY A 137 -8.44 0.12 -4.09
N GLU A 138 -9.29 0.98 -4.66
CA GLU A 138 -9.72 0.92 -6.05
C GLU A 138 -8.74 1.59 -7.03
N ILE A 139 -7.74 2.35 -6.51
CA ILE A 139 -6.71 2.95 -7.36
C ILE A 139 -5.84 1.85 -7.95
N GLU A 140 -5.77 1.80 -9.28
CA GLU A 140 -4.90 0.86 -9.98
C GLU A 140 -3.46 1.36 -9.89
N LEU A 141 -2.69 0.76 -8.99
CA LEU A 141 -1.27 1.07 -8.81
C LEU A 141 -0.34 0.04 -9.45
N ASN A 142 -0.91 -0.98 -10.08
CA ASN A 142 -0.10 -2.02 -10.70
C ASN A 142 0.23 -1.62 -12.14
N PRO A 143 1.47 -1.16 -12.44
CA PRO A 143 1.86 -0.80 -13.81
C PRO A 143 1.76 -1.98 -14.78
N LEU A 144 1.71 -3.22 -14.29
CA LEU A 144 1.52 -4.41 -15.10
C LEU A 144 0.16 -4.42 -15.80
N ASP A 145 -0.86 -3.84 -15.18
CA ASP A 145 -2.20 -3.76 -15.75
C ASP A 145 -2.22 -2.84 -16.99
N GLN A 146 -1.34 -1.83 -17.02
CA GLN A 146 -1.20 -0.93 -18.16
C GLN A 146 -0.59 -1.61 -19.40
N PHE A 147 0.21 -2.64 -19.20
CA PHE A 147 0.82 -3.39 -20.29
C PHE A 147 -0.11 -4.47 -20.87
N ASN A 148 -1.07 -4.93 -20.09
CA ASN A 148 -2.05 -5.92 -20.56
C ASN A 148 -3.15 -5.33 -21.43
N GLU A 149 -3.33 -4.01 -21.44
CA GLU A 149 -4.31 -3.31 -22.29
C GLU A 149 -3.80 -3.00 -23.70
N VAL A 150 -2.52 -3.21 -23.97
CA VAL A 150 -1.89 -2.85 -25.26
C VAL A 150 -1.91 -4.01 -26.28
N ASP A 151 -2.25 -5.23 -25.85
CA ASP A 151 -2.26 -6.42 -26.71
C ASP A 151 -3.65 -6.74 -27.34
N GLU A 152 -4.58 -5.81 -27.23
CA GLU A 152 -5.83 -5.85 -28.00
C GLU A 152 -5.77 -4.83 -29.16
#